data_2046e5d8a26710f22758c0fa5bf728a1
#
_entry.id   2046e5d8a26710f22758c0fa5bf728a1
#
_cell.length_a   1.000
_cell.length_b   1.000
_cell.length_c   1.000
_cell.angle_alpha   90.00
_cell.angle_beta   90.00
_cell.angle_gamma   90.00
#
_symmetry.space_group_name_H-M   'P 1'
#
loop_
_entity.id
_entity.type
_entity.pdbx_description
1 polymer ?
#
loop_
_entity_poly.entity_id
_entity_poly.type
_entity_poly.pdbx_seq_one_letter_code
_entity_poly.pdbx_strand_id
1 'polypeptide(L)'
;MKTFFGHKFLAVLLLLASVASVHAASLDAELLDIQQTWARINYSAASADQKATEFGQLATRAAALAASQPGRAEPMVWHGIALSSQAGAKGGLGALSLAKQARSVLESSLKIDATALSGSAHTSLGTLYHKVPGFPVGFGDDKKARHHLQAALRLNPSGIDPNFFYAEFLLDEGETALAIKHLKIAQAAPSRPGRETADAGRRQEIAALLGKAGSAGR
;
A
#
# COMPACT_ATOMS: atom_id res chain seq x y z
N MET A 1 -14.55 43.23 -40.23
CA MET A 1 -15.15 42.68 -39.03
C MET A 1 -14.75 41.20 -38.93
N LYS A 2 -13.49 40.94 -38.63
CA LYS A 2 -12.95 39.58 -38.39
C LYS A 2 -11.78 39.78 -37.40
N THR A 3 -11.82 39.17 -36.22
CA THR A 3 -10.75 38.89 -35.25
C THR A 3 -11.15 39.16 -33.79
N PHE A 4 -12.27 38.61 -33.31
CA PHE A 4 -12.58 38.69 -31.87
C PHE A 4 -12.94 37.32 -31.24
N PHE A 5 -12.91 36.21 -31.98
CA PHE A 5 -13.35 34.89 -31.46
C PHE A 5 -12.20 34.01 -30.95
N GLY A 6 -10.95 34.28 -31.36
CA GLY A 6 -9.82 33.41 -31.02
C GLY A 6 -9.29 33.56 -29.58
N HIS A 7 -9.37 34.76 -28.99
CA HIS A 7 -8.73 35.04 -27.69
C HIS A 7 -9.52 34.53 -26.48
N LYS A 8 -10.86 34.41 -26.61
CA LYS A 8 -11.70 33.90 -25.52
C LYS A 8 -11.56 32.38 -25.32
N PHE A 9 -11.34 31.62 -26.40
CA PHE A 9 -11.14 30.17 -26.33
C PHE A 9 -9.79 29.79 -25.71
N LEU A 10 -8.73 30.56 -26.00
CA LEU A 10 -7.40 30.33 -25.46
C LEU A 10 -7.33 30.59 -23.94
N ALA A 11 -8.02 31.66 -23.48
CA ALA A 11 -8.07 32.01 -22.07
C ALA A 11 -8.82 30.96 -21.22
N VAL A 12 -9.89 30.37 -21.73
CA VAL A 12 -10.65 29.32 -21.05
C VAL A 12 -9.85 28.02 -20.97
N LEU A 13 -9.10 27.64 -21.99
CA LEU A 13 -8.22 26.47 -21.99
C LEU A 13 -7.06 26.62 -20.97
N LEU A 14 -6.48 27.80 -20.86
CA LEU A 14 -5.43 28.11 -19.88
C LEU A 14 -5.96 28.10 -18.43
N LEU A 15 -7.18 28.56 -18.19
CA LEU A 15 -7.80 28.50 -16.86
C LEU A 15 -8.12 27.06 -16.43
N LEU A 16 -8.61 26.21 -17.34
CA LEU A 16 -8.91 24.81 -17.07
C LEU A 16 -7.64 24.00 -16.76
N ALA A 17 -6.55 24.28 -17.48
CA ALA A 17 -5.26 23.63 -17.23
C ALA A 17 -4.67 24.00 -15.86
N SER A 18 -4.83 25.26 -15.42
CA SER A 18 -4.34 25.71 -14.12
C SER A 18 -5.11 25.10 -12.95
N VAL A 19 -6.44 24.95 -13.06
CA VAL A 19 -7.28 24.34 -12.03
C VAL A 19 -6.97 22.84 -11.88
N ALA A 20 -6.76 22.12 -13.00
CA ALA A 20 -6.41 20.72 -12.97
C ALA A 20 -5.03 20.48 -12.29
N SER A 21 -4.06 21.34 -12.55
CA SER A 21 -2.73 21.25 -11.92
C SER A 21 -2.76 21.50 -10.43
N VAL A 22 -3.56 22.45 -9.95
CA VAL A 22 -3.74 22.71 -8.51
C VAL A 22 -4.42 21.54 -7.80
N HIS A 23 -5.42 20.91 -8.42
CA HIS A 23 -6.09 19.73 -7.86
C HIS A 23 -5.18 18.52 -7.77
N ALA A 24 -4.36 18.27 -8.79
CA ALA A 24 -3.38 17.18 -8.77
C ALA A 24 -2.34 17.38 -7.67
N ALA A 25 -1.78 18.57 -7.55
CA ALA A 25 -0.80 18.91 -6.52
C ALA A 25 -1.38 18.78 -5.09
N SER A 26 -2.66 19.11 -4.88
CA SER A 26 -3.33 18.92 -3.60
C SER A 26 -3.53 17.46 -3.26
N LEU A 27 -3.92 16.61 -4.24
CA LEU A 27 -4.08 15.17 -4.05
C LEU A 27 -2.75 14.51 -3.68
N ASP A 28 -1.67 14.83 -4.38
CA ASP A 28 -0.34 14.27 -4.09
C ASP A 28 0.13 14.63 -2.67
N ALA A 29 -0.13 15.88 -2.24
CA ALA A 29 0.20 16.31 -0.89
C ALA A 29 -0.63 15.58 0.19
N GLU A 30 -1.93 15.38 -0.04
CA GLU A 30 -2.79 14.63 0.87
C GLU A 30 -2.43 13.15 0.93
N LEU A 31 -2.10 12.55 -0.21
CA LEU A 31 -1.61 11.17 -0.27
C LEU A 31 -0.28 11.00 0.49
N LEU A 32 0.65 11.95 0.31
CA LEU A 32 1.92 11.94 1.03
C LEU A 32 1.70 12.04 2.55
N ASP A 33 0.80 12.91 2.99
CA ASP A 33 0.50 13.04 4.42
C ASP A 33 -0.17 11.77 5.00
N ILE A 34 -1.07 11.11 4.26
CA ILE A 34 -1.61 9.79 4.64
C ILE A 34 -0.48 8.76 4.77
N GLN A 35 0.47 8.75 3.85
CA GLN A 35 1.63 7.85 3.85
C GLN A 35 2.54 8.08 5.04
N GLN A 36 2.82 9.33 5.36
CA GLN A 36 3.66 9.71 6.50
C GLN A 36 2.95 9.40 7.82
N THR A 37 1.65 9.67 7.90
CA THR A 37 0.83 9.32 9.06
C THR A 37 0.82 7.81 9.30
N TRP A 38 0.64 7.01 8.25
CA TRP A 38 0.72 5.56 8.34
C TRP A 38 2.07 5.09 8.89
N ALA A 39 3.17 5.64 8.38
CA ALA A 39 4.51 5.26 8.83
C ALA A 39 4.74 5.62 10.29
N ARG A 40 4.31 6.80 10.72
CA ARG A 40 4.35 7.23 12.13
C ARG A 40 3.60 6.26 13.03
N ILE A 41 2.39 5.86 12.67
CA ILE A 41 1.58 4.92 13.45
C ILE A 41 2.27 3.55 13.47
N ASN A 42 2.65 3.02 12.31
CA ASN A 42 3.19 1.67 12.16
C ASN A 42 4.45 1.45 12.98
N TYR A 43 5.36 2.43 12.96
CA TYR A 43 6.67 2.33 13.61
C TYR A 43 6.76 3.05 14.96
N SER A 44 5.62 3.52 15.50
CA SER A 44 5.56 4.06 16.87
C SER A 44 5.68 2.95 17.93
N ALA A 45 6.03 3.33 19.15
CA ALA A 45 5.99 2.46 20.32
C ALA A 45 4.59 2.35 20.95
N ALA A 46 3.52 2.81 20.28
CA ALA A 46 2.15 2.76 20.77
C ALA A 46 1.66 1.31 20.94
N SER A 47 0.72 1.10 21.87
CA SER A 47 0.07 -0.21 22.06
C SER A 47 -0.73 -0.62 20.80
N ALA A 48 -1.05 -1.93 20.71
CA ALA A 48 -1.85 -2.46 19.62
C ALA A 48 -3.23 -1.77 19.52
N ASP A 49 -3.89 -1.51 20.65
CA ASP A 49 -5.19 -0.82 20.69
C ASP A 49 -5.09 0.63 20.23
N GLN A 50 -4.03 1.33 20.63
CA GLN A 50 -3.77 2.69 20.15
C GLN A 50 -3.52 2.72 18.64
N LYS A 51 -2.69 1.80 18.13
CA LYS A 51 -2.46 1.66 16.68
C LYS A 51 -3.75 1.32 15.94
N ALA A 52 -4.58 0.41 16.46
CA ALA A 52 -5.86 0.06 15.86
C ALA A 52 -6.80 1.28 15.76
N THR A 53 -6.83 2.12 16.81
CA THR A 53 -7.61 3.36 16.82
C THR A 53 -7.09 4.36 15.79
N GLU A 54 -5.79 4.63 15.79
CA GLU A 54 -5.17 5.60 14.87
C GLU A 54 -5.27 5.14 13.40
N PHE A 55 -5.07 3.84 13.12
CA PHE A 55 -5.29 3.29 11.77
C PHE A 55 -6.76 3.38 11.34
N GLY A 56 -7.72 3.24 12.26
CA GLY A 56 -9.13 3.45 11.98
C GLY A 56 -9.44 4.90 11.56
N GLN A 57 -8.86 5.87 12.26
CA GLN A 57 -8.96 7.29 11.88
C GLN A 57 -8.32 7.56 10.50
N LEU A 58 -7.16 6.97 10.25
CA LEU A 58 -6.49 7.08 8.97
C LEU A 58 -7.30 6.44 7.84
N ALA A 59 -7.92 5.27 8.07
CA ALA A 59 -8.81 4.62 7.11
C ALA A 59 -10.02 5.50 6.76
N THR A 60 -10.64 6.13 7.75
CA THR A 60 -11.74 7.08 7.53
C THR A 60 -11.30 8.27 6.69
N ARG A 61 -10.12 8.83 6.96
CA ARG A 61 -9.56 9.94 6.19
C ARG A 61 -9.25 9.53 4.75
N ALA A 62 -8.63 8.37 4.53
CA ALA A 62 -8.35 7.86 3.20
C ALA A 62 -9.63 7.53 2.41
N ALA A 63 -10.69 7.04 3.09
CA ALA A 63 -12.00 6.84 2.49
C ALA A 63 -12.64 8.16 2.03
N ALA A 64 -12.55 9.22 2.84
CA ALA A 64 -13.06 10.53 2.48
C ALA A 64 -12.32 11.11 1.27
N LEU A 65 -10.99 10.95 1.21
CA LEU A 65 -10.19 11.36 0.06
C LEU A 65 -10.59 10.56 -1.20
N ALA A 66 -10.79 9.24 -1.09
CA ALA A 66 -11.25 8.41 -2.20
C ALA A 66 -12.65 8.85 -2.72
N ALA A 67 -13.55 9.22 -1.83
CA ALA A 67 -14.87 9.72 -2.20
C ALA A 67 -14.82 11.09 -2.90
N SER A 68 -13.88 11.97 -2.52
CA SER A 68 -13.68 13.28 -3.15
C SER A 68 -12.94 13.21 -4.50
N GLN A 69 -12.34 12.07 -4.81
CA GLN A 69 -11.52 11.83 -6.02
C GLN A 69 -12.05 10.62 -6.81
N PRO A 70 -13.28 10.65 -7.31
CA PRO A 70 -13.86 9.52 -8.04
C PRO A 70 -13.03 9.23 -9.29
N GLY A 71 -12.73 7.94 -9.51
CA GLY A 71 -11.92 7.50 -10.65
C GLY A 71 -10.40 7.49 -10.38
N ARG A 72 -9.92 7.88 -9.19
CA ARG A 72 -8.52 7.74 -8.78
C ARG A 72 -8.35 6.51 -7.89
N ALA A 73 -7.41 5.65 -8.24
CA ALA A 73 -7.14 4.41 -7.51
C ALA A 73 -6.30 4.63 -6.24
N GLU A 74 -5.41 5.62 -6.26
CA GLU A 74 -4.40 5.83 -5.22
C GLU A 74 -5.00 6.06 -3.81
N PRO A 75 -6.04 6.91 -3.63
CA PRO A 75 -6.69 7.05 -2.34
C PRO A 75 -7.36 5.75 -1.86
N MET A 76 -7.95 4.98 -2.78
CA MET A 76 -8.56 3.69 -2.45
C MET A 76 -7.50 2.67 -2.01
N VAL A 77 -6.34 2.63 -2.64
CA VAL A 77 -5.21 1.78 -2.21
C VAL A 77 -4.83 2.12 -0.77
N TRP A 78 -4.69 3.41 -0.43
CA TRP A 78 -4.35 3.82 0.93
C TRP A 78 -5.46 3.56 1.94
N HIS A 79 -6.73 3.65 1.53
CA HIS A 79 -7.87 3.22 2.37
C HIS A 79 -7.75 1.71 2.69
N GLY A 80 -7.48 0.88 1.69
CA GLY A 80 -7.29 -0.56 1.89
C GLY A 80 -6.07 -0.90 2.76
N ILE A 81 -4.95 -0.20 2.58
CA ILE A 81 -3.74 -0.36 3.41
C ILE A 81 -4.04 0.01 4.87
N ALA A 82 -4.71 1.13 5.12
CA ALA A 82 -5.05 1.56 6.48
C ALA A 82 -6.00 0.57 7.18
N LEU A 83 -7.03 0.06 6.47
CA LEU A 83 -7.91 -1.00 6.96
C LEU A 83 -7.15 -2.30 7.27
N SER A 84 -6.20 -2.70 6.41
CA SER A 84 -5.36 -3.88 6.63
C SER A 84 -4.49 -3.72 7.87
N SER A 85 -3.89 -2.54 8.05
CA SER A 85 -3.07 -2.21 9.22
C SER A 85 -3.90 -2.17 10.50
N GLN A 86 -5.12 -1.62 10.42
CA GLN A 86 -6.08 -1.64 11.53
C GLN A 86 -6.45 -3.08 11.92
N ALA A 87 -6.70 -3.94 10.92
CA ALA A 87 -7.00 -5.35 11.15
C ALA A 87 -5.85 -6.05 11.88
N GLY A 88 -4.61 -5.86 11.42
CA GLY A 88 -3.42 -6.42 12.04
C GLY A 88 -3.21 -5.96 13.49
N ALA A 89 -3.41 -4.67 13.76
CA ALA A 89 -3.29 -4.12 15.10
C ALA A 89 -4.41 -4.59 16.04
N LYS A 90 -5.65 -4.71 15.54
CA LYS A 90 -6.81 -5.12 16.35
C LYS A 90 -6.79 -6.59 16.74
N GLY A 91 -6.36 -7.47 15.84
CA GLY A 91 -6.38 -8.92 16.05
C GLY A 91 -7.80 -9.49 16.28
N GLY A 92 -7.86 -10.80 16.53
CA GLY A 92 -9.10 -11.51 16.91
C GLY A 92 -10.21 -11.44 15.85
N LEU A 93 -11.45 -11.72 16.28
CA LEU A 93 -12.61 -11.79 15.38
C LEU A 93 -12.94 -10.47 14.66
N GLY A 94 -12.67 -9.34 15.30
CA GLY A 94 -12.88 -8.01 14.69
C GLY A 94 -11.93 -7.71 13.52
N ALA A 95 -10.76 -8.31 13.49
CA ALA A 95 -9.79 -8.16 12.42
C ALA A 95 -10.30 -8.71 11.08
N LEU A 96 -11.02 -9.85 11.09
CA LEU A 96 -11.51 -10.47 9.86
C LEU A 96 -12.49 -9.58 9.09
N SER A 97 -13.37 -8.86 9.79
CA SER A 97 -14.29 -7.91 9.17
C SER A 97 -13.55 -6.78 8.47
N LEU A 98 -12.54 -6.21 9.13
CA LEU A 98 -11.68 -5.16 8.57
C LEU A 98 -10.86 -5.67 7.37
N ALA A 99 -10.30 -6.87 7.48
CA ALA A 99 -9.56 -7.51 6.39
C ALA A 99 -10.46 -7.76 5.15
N LYS A 100 -11.72 -8.17 5.35
CA LYS A 100 -12.70 -8.31 4.24
C LYS A 100 -13.01 -6.98 3.57
N GLN A 101 -13.17 -5.91 4.35
CA GLN A 101 -13.37 -4.55 3.82
C GLN A 101 -12.13 -4.09 3.04
N ALA A 102 -10.93 -4.26 3.61
CA ALA A 102 -9.67 -3.93 2.95
C ALA A 102 -9.55 -4.64 1.59
N ARG A 103 -9.82 -5.95 1.54
CA ARG A 103 -9.82 -6.72 0.32
C ARG A 103 -10.77 -6.13 -0.73
N SER A 104 -12.03 -5.87 -0.35
CA SER A 104 -13.03 -5.30 -1.26
C SER A 104 -12.61 -3.96 -1.85
N VAL A 105 -12.05 -3.08 -1.03
CA VAL A 105 -11.57 -1.76 -1.47
C VAL A 105 -10.38 -1.90 -2.41
N LEU A 106 -9.41 -2.76 -2.09
CA LEU A 106 -8.24 -3.01 -2.93
C LEU A 106 -8.60 -3.67 -4.26
N GLU A 107 -9.52 -4.64 -4.26
CA GLU A 107 -10.04 -5.25 -5.49
C GLU A 107 -10.77 -4.20 -6.37
N SER A 108 -11.46 -3.25 -5.76
CA SER A 108 -12.09 -2.14 -6.47
C SER A 108 -11.07 -1.15 -7.04
N SER A 109 -9.99 -0.86 -6.33
CA SER A 109 -8.91 0.00 -6.85
C SER A 109 -8.22 -0.61 -8.07
N LEU A 110 -8.03 -1.94 -8.10
CA LEU A 110 -7.46 -2.64 -9.26
C LEU A 110 -8.33 -2.52 -10.52
N LYS A 111 -9.64 -2.37 -10.38
CA LYS A 111 -10.55 -2.16 -11.52
C LYS A 111 -10.41 -0.76 -12.13
N ILE A 112 -9.94 0.21 -11.36
CA ILE A 112 -9.69 1.57 -11.81
C ILE A 112 -8.30 1.65 -12.44
N ASP A 113 -7.26 1.29 -11.67
CA ASP A 113 -5.88 1.24 -12.15
C ASP A 113 -5.07 0.22 -11.35
N ALA A 114 -4.74 -0.90 -12.00
CA ALA A 114 -3.94 -1.96 -11.40
C ALA A 114 -2.46 -1.57 -11.20
N THR A 115 -2.01 -0.51 -11.86
CA THR A 115 -0.61 -0.03 -11.79
C THR A 115 -0.40 1.08 -10.77
N ALA A 116 -1.50 1.63 -10.21
CA ALA A 116 -1.45 2.72 -9.24
C ALA A 116 -0.46 2.44 -8.11
N LEU A 117 0.30 3.47 -7.74
CA LEU A 117 1.35 3.38 -6.71
C LEU A 117 2.29 2.18 -6.93
N SER A 118 2.66 1.96 -8.20
CA SER A 118 3.56 0.87 -8.62
C SER A 118 3.11 -0.51 -8.14
N GLY A 119 1.80 -0.78 -8.19
CA GLY A 119 1.20 -2.07 -7.85
C GLY A 119 1.00 -2.31 -6.34
N SER A 120 0.91 -1.25 -5.53
CA SER A 120 0.72 -1.38 -4.08
C SER A 120 -0.57 -2.10 -3.68
N ALA A 121 -1.63 -2.02 -4.51
CA ALA A 121 -2.85 -2.81 -4.28
C ALA A 121 -2.57 -4.32 -4.38
N HIS A 122 -1.74 -4.74 -5.33
CA HIS A 122 -1.32 -6.14 -5.46
C HIS A 122 -0.48 -6.59 -4.25
N THR A 123 0.48 -5.78 -3.80
CA THR A 123 1.26 -6.08 -2.59
C THR A 123 0.33 -6.30 -1.38
N SER A 124 -0.62 -5.40 -1.16
CA SER A 124 -1.54 -5.45 -0.02
C SER A 124 -2.52 -6.63 -0.11
N LEU A 125 -3.07 -6.92 -1.29
CA LEU A 125 -3.93 -8.09 -1.50
C LEU A 125 -3.18 -9.40 -1.28
N GLY A 126 -1.95 -9.51 -1.80
CA GLY A 126 -1.12 -10.67 -1.57
C GLY A 126 -0.85 -10.92 -0.09
N THR A 127 -0.52 -9.86 0.65
CA THR A 127 -0.33 -9.93 2.11
C THR A 127 -1.62 -10.33 2.84
N LEU A 128 -2.78 -9.79 2.43
CA LEU A 128 -4.07 -10.16 3.02
C LEU A 128 -4.40 -11.63 2.78
N TYR A 129 -4.26 -12.12 1.54
CA TYR A 129 -4.53 -13.53 1.22
C TYR A 129 -3.59 -14.48 1.96
N HIS A 130 -2.38 -14.06 2.28
CA HIS A 130 -1.41 -14.84 3.04
C HIS A 130 -1.66 -14.81 4.55
N LYS A 131 -1.94 -13.63 5.14
CA LYS A 131 -2.02 -13.48 6.60
C LYS A 131 -3.39 -13.81 7.18
N VAL A 132 -4.45 -13.76 6.38
CA VAL A 132 -5.82 -14.10 6.84
C VAL A 132 -5.98 -15.62 6.84
N PRO A 133 -6.60 -16.22 7.88
CA PRO A 133 -6.88 -17.65 7.87
C PRO A 133 -7.69 -18.08 6.64
N GLY A 134 -7.43 -19.29 6.14
CA GLY A 134 -8.18 -19.88 5.04
C GLY A 134 -9.60 -20.32 5.45
N PHE A 135 -10.33 -20.87 4.46
CA PHE A 135 -11.67 -21.44 4.69
C PHE A 135 -11.61 -22.56 5.76
N PRO A 136 -12.63 -22.71 6.65
CA PRO A 136 -13.89 -21.95 6.70
C PRO A 136 -13.83 -20.64 7.49
N VAL A 137 -12.73 -20.33 8.16
CA VAL A 137 -12.63 -19.18 9.08
C VAL A 137 -12.56 -17.85 8.32
N GLY A 138 -11.77 -17.80 7.28
CA GLY A 138 -11.50 -16.60 6.50
C GLY A 138 -11.41 -16.85 5.00
N PHE A 139 -10.71 -15.94 4.34
CA PHE A 139 -10.55 -15.97 2.88
C PHE A 139 -9.10 -16.18 2.43
N GLY A 140 -8.19 -16.52 3.36
CA GLY A 140 -6.78 -16.76 3.05
C GLY A 140 -6.62 -17.83 1.96
N ASP A 141 -5.63 -17.61 1.08
CA ASP A 141 -5.39 -18.44 -0.09
C ASP A 141 -3.97 -18.18 -0.60
N ASP A 142 -3.05 -19.10 -0.34
CA ASP A 142 -1.63 -18.91 -0.69
C ASP A 142 -1.39 -18.87 -2.21
N LYS A 143 -2.27 -19.50 -3.02
CA LYS A 143 -2.17 -19.38 -4.48
C LYS A 143 -2.49 -17.95 -4.93
N LYS A 144 -3.53 -17.34 -4.37
CA LYS A 144 -3.87 -15.95 -4.63
C LYS A 144 -2.83 -15.00 -4.06
N ALA A 145 -2.30 -15.28 -2.87
CA ALA A 145 -1.22 -14.53 -2.26
C ALA A 145 -0.02 -14.46 -3.20
N ARG A 146 0.47 -15.61 -3.66
CA ARG A 146 1.60 -15.72 -4.59
C ARG A 146 1.31 -14.97 -5.90
N HIS A 147 0.12 -15.16 -6.48
CA HIS A 147 -0.27 -14.48 -7.71
C HIS A 147 -0.18 -12.95 -7.58
N HIS A 148 -0.76 -12.38 -6.51
CA HIS A 148 -0.75 -10.95 -6.29
C HIS A 148 0.66 -10.42 -5.96
N LEU A 149 1.42 -11.08 -5.11
CA LEU A 149 2.80 -10.68 -4.79
C LEU A 149 3.71 -10.70 -6.02
N GLN A 150 3.58 -11.70 -6.89
CA GLN A 150 4.30 -11.73 -8.16
C GLN A 150 3.83 -10.64 -9.14
N ALA A 151 2.53 -10.29 -9.14
CA ALA A 151 2.04 -9.16 -9.92
C ALA A 151 2.66 -7.84 -9.44
N ALA A 152 2.75 -7.63 -8.13
CA ALA A 152 3.43 -6.47 -7.56
C ALA A 152 4.91 -6.39 -7.97
N LEU A 153 5.63 -7.52 -7.95
CA LEU A 153 7.03 -7.58 -8.39
C LEU A 153 7.21 -7.27 -9.88
N ARG A 154 6.27 -7.66 -10.74
CA ARG A 154 6.31 -7.29 -12.17
C ARG A 154 6.17 -5.78 -12.36
N LEU A 155 5.36 -5.12 -11.55
CA LEU A 155 5.12 -3.68 -11.61
C LEU A 155 6.25 -2.87 -10.94
N ASN A 156 6.89 -3.45 -9.91
CA ASN A 156 7.95 -2.78 -9.14
C ASN A 156 9.03 -3.78 -8.69
N PRO A 157 9.89 -4.24 -9.63
CA PRO A 157 10.83 -5.34 -9.36
C PRO A 157 11.92 -4.99 -8.36
N SER A 158 12.28 -3.72 -8.21
CA SER A 158 13.29 -3.24 -7.27
C SER A 158 12.71 -2.55 -6.03
N GLY A 159 11.37 -2.51 -5.91
CA GLY A 159 10.71 -1.83 -4.80
C GLY A 159 10.93 -2.51 -3.45
N ILE A 160 11.06 -1.70 -2.40
CA ILE A 160 11.30 -2.22 -1.04
C ILE A 160 10.12 -3.07 -0.56
N ASP A 161 8.88 -2.59 -0.65
CA ASP A 161 7.70 -3.28 -0.12
C ASP A 161 7.35 -4.56 -0.89
N PRO A 162 7.25 -4.60 -2.24
CA PRO A 162 6.90 -5.82 -2.94
C PRO A 162 7.93 -6.95 -2.73
N ASN A 163 9.23 -6.62 -2.66
CA ASN A 163 10.26 -7.61 -2.38
C ASN A 163 10.21 -8.08 -0.92
N PHE A 164 9.95 -7.19 0.04
CA PHE A 164 9.83 -7.55 1.45
C PHE A 164 8.65 -8.50 1.68
N PHE A 165 7.43 -8.14 1.23
CA PHE A 165 6.25 -8.96 1.47
C PHE A 165 6.27 -10.29 0.71
N TYR A 166 6.89 -10.32 -0.48
CA TYR A 166 7.09 -11.60 -1.17
C TYR A 166 8.10 -12.48 -0.44
N ALA A 167 9.16 -11.90 0.12
CA ALA A 167 10.13 -12.66 0.91
C ALA A 167 9.51 -13.21 2.20
N GLU A 168 8.67 -12.43 2.88
CA GLU A 168 7.94 -12.88 4.07
C GLU A 168 7.04 -14.10 3.73
N PHE A 169 6.28 -14.01 2.64
CA PHE A 169 5.49 -15.11 2.12
C PHE A 169 6.35 -16.35 1.82
N LEU A 170 7.48 -16.18 1.12
CA LEU A 170 8.40 -17.27 0.78
C LEU A 170 9.02 -17.94 2.01
N LEU A 171 9.30 -17.19 3.09
CA LEU A 171 9.79 -17.76 4.35
C LEU A 171 8.74 -18.68 4.98
N ASP A 172 7.49 -18.24 4.99
CA ASP A 172 6.38 -19.03 5.55
C ASP A 172 6.10 -20.30 4.68
N GLU A 173 6.39 -20.23 3.37
CA GLU A 173 6.34 -21.38 2.44
C GLU A 173 7.59 -22.29 2.48
N GLY A 174 8.62 -21.95 3.28
CA GLY A 174 9.86 -22.72 3.36
C GLY A 174 10.87 -22.45 2.24
N GLU A 175 10.60 -21.51 1.34
CA GLU A 175 11.47 -21.16 0.21
C GLU A 175 12.58 -20.17 0.63
N THR A 176 13.34 -20.52 1.68
CA THR A 176 14.28 -19.63 2.38
C THR A 176 15.33 -19.01 1.46
N ALA A 177 15.91 -19.79 0.54
CA ALA A 177 16.94 -19.24 -0.36
C ALA A 177 16.42 -18.14 -1.28
N LEU A 178 15.19 -18.31 -1.79
CA LEU A 178 14.53 -17.31 -2.63
C LEU A 178 14.10 -16.10 -1.81
N ALA A 179 13.61 -16.30 -0.59
CA ALA A 179 13.29 -15.24 0.34
C ALA A 179 14.50 -14.33 0.64
N ILE A 180 15.65 -14.93 0.93
CA ILE A 180 16.90 -14.16 1.17
C ILE A 180 17.27 -13.32 -0.07
N LYS A 181 17.11 -13.85 -1.28
CA LYS A 181 17.33 -13.08 -2.51
C LYS A 181 16.44 -11.84 -2.55
N HIS A 182 15.14 -11.97 -2.30
CA HIS A 182 14.20 -10.85 -2.31
C HIS A 182 14.45 -9.87 -1.16
N LEU A 183 14.81 -10.34 0.04
CA LEU A 183 15.20 -9.47 1.14
C LEU A 183 16.43 -8.61 0.79
N LYS A 184 17.42 -9.17 0.09
CA LYS A 184 18.59 -8.41 -0.37
C LYS A 184 18.21 -7.35 -1.43
N ILE A 185 17.28 -7.65 -2.33
CA ILE A 185 16.75 -6.66 -3.28
C ILE A 185 16.03 -5.54 -2.51
N ALA A 186 15.17 -5.89 -1.56
CA ALA A 186 14.48 -4.92 -0.72
C ALA A 186 15.46 -4.05 0.09
N GLN A 187 16.53 -4.63 0.62
CA GLN A 187 17.57 -3.91 1.37
C GLN A 187 18.31 -2.88 0.50
N ALA A 188 18.56 -3.23 -0.76
CA ALA A 188 19.25 -2.38 -1.74
C ALA A 188 18.32 -1.37 -2.44
N ALA A 189 17.01 -1.39 -2.17
CA ALA A 189 16.04 -0.50 -2.79
C ALA A 189 16.37 0.97 -2.50
N PRO A 190 16.20 1.88 -3.49
CA PRO A 190 16.45 3.31 -3.29
C PRO A 190 15.50 3.91 -2.27
N SER A 191 15.96 4.95 -1.58
CA SER A 191 15.12 5.73 -0.67
C SER A 191 14.02 6.47 -1.44
N ARG A 192 12.84 6.56 -0.85
CA ARG A 192 11.67 7.23 -1.43
C ARG A 192 11.53 8.62 -0.81
N PRO A 193 11.52 9.69 -1.61
CA PRO A 193 11.32 11.05 -1.09
C PRO A 193 10.04 11.17 -0.26
N GLY A 194 10.15 11.74 0.93
CA GLY A 194 9.03 11.91 1.86
C GLY A 194 8.57 10.63 2.58
N ARG A 195 9.27 9.51 2.39
CA ARG A 195 8.95 8.22 3.01
C ARG A 195 10.05 7.71 3.96
N GLU A 196 10.88 8.59 4.47
CA GLU A 196 12.09 8.26 5.24
C GLU A 196 11.78 7.38 6.47
N THR A 197 10.72 7.70 7.21
CA THR A 197 10.28 6.90 8.37
C THR A 197 9.82 5.50 7.98
N ALA A 198 9.05 5.38 6.87
CA ALA A 198 8.61 4.10 6.36
C ALA A 198 9.80 3.25 5.89
N ASP A 199 10.74 3.85 5.17
CA ASP A 199 11.92 3.18 4.64
C ASP A 199 12.86 2.73 5.76
N ALA A 200 13.06 3.55 6.79
CA ALA A 200 13.87 3.19 7.95
C ALA A 200 13.27 2.01 8.71
N GLY A 201 11.98 2.06 9.02
CA GLY A 201 11.29 0.96 9.69
C GLY A 201 11.31 -0.33 8.87
N ARG A 202 11.05 -0.26 7.56
CA ARG A 202 11.09 -1.43 6.68
C ARG A 202 12.49 -2.04 6.61
N ARG A 203 13.55 -1.23 6.57
CA ARG A 203 14.93 -1.76 6.61
C ARG A 203 15.27 -2.48 7.91
N GLN A 204 14.70 -2.05 9.04
CA GLN A 204 14.85 -2.77 10.31
C GLN A 204 14.16 -4.14 10.26
N GLU A 205 12.94 -4.22 9.69
CA GLU A 205 12.22 -5.48 9.50
C GLU A 205 12.97 -6.42 8.56
N ILE A 206 13.52 -5.90 7.44
CA ILE A 206 14.36 -6.66 6.50
C ILE A 206 15.57 -7.24 7.21
N ALA A 207 16.28 -6.44 8.00
CA ALA A 207 17.46 -6.89 8.75
C ALA A 207 17.11 -8.00 9.75
N ALA A 208 15.98 -7.88 10.45
CA ALA A 208 15.48 -8.89 11.37
C ALA A 208 15.16 -10.22 10.66
N LEU A 209 14.50 -10.17 9.48
CA LEU A 209 14.18 -11.37 8.70
C LEU A 209 15.44 -12.02 8.12
N LEU A 210 16.40 -11.25 7.63
CA LEU A 210 17.70 -11.78 7.15
C LEU A 210 18.44 -12.50 8.28
N GLY A 211 18.46 -11.94 9.49
CA GLY A 211 19.05 -12.57 10.66
C GLY A 211 18.41 -13.92 11.00
N LYS A 212 17.07 -13.98 11.01
CA LYS A 212 16.32 -15.22 11.25
C LYS A 212 16.57 -16.27 10.17
N ALA A 213 16.49 -15.88 8.90
CA ALA A 213 16.69 -16.79 7.78
C ALA A 213 18.12 -17.36 7.73
N GLY A 214 19.13 -16.55 8.07
CA GLY A 214 20.52 -16.98 8.12
C GLY A 214 20.85 -17.92 9.31
N SER A 215 20.07 -17.87 10.39
CA SER A 215 20.23 -18.80 11.52
C SER A 215 19.52 -20.14 11.30
N ALA A 216 18.43 -20.15 10.55
CA ALA A 216 17.69 -21.38 10.23
C ALA A 216 18.37 -22.29 9.20
N GLY A 217 19.36 -21.76 8.46
CA GLY A 217 20.14 -22.50 7.46
C GLY A 217 21.49 -23.06 7.97
N ARG A 218 21.75 -22.93 9.26
CA ARG A 218 22.91 -23.52 9.95
C ARG A 218 22.47 -24.66 10.84
#